data_3863994db8818e02fb5b459a7aca58e6
#
_entry.id   3863994db8818e02fb5b459a7aca58e6
#
_cell.length_a   1.000
_cell.length_b   1.000
_cell.length_c   1.000
_cell.angle_alpha   90.00
_cell.angle_beta   90.00
_cell.angle_gamma   90.00
#
_symmetry.space_group_name_H-M   'P 1'
#
loop_
_entity.id
_entity.type
_entity.pdbx_description
1 polymer ?
#
loop_
_entity_poly.entity_id
_entity_poly.type
_entity_poly.pdbx_seq_one_letter_code
_entity_poly.pdbx_strand_id
1 'polypeptide(L)'
;SGTAGEARQAFRQLSGQIHADIASALVNDSRYLREALNGRLRQAEGLASSSAIKADEGGAWAQLLGAWDHASGDANATGYQASTYGVLVGLDSAAADDWRLGVATGYTRTSLHGGYGSKADSDNYHLAAYGDKQFGALALRGGAGYTWHRIDTKRSVNYGMQSDRDTAKYSARTEQLFAEAGYSVQGEWLNLEPFVNLAYVNFENNGIAESGGAAALRGDKQHTD
;
A
#
# COMPACT_ATOMS: atom_id res chain seq x y z
N SER A 1 34.46 22.18 6.03
CA SER A 1 34.30 21.59 7.34
C SER A 1 32.95 22.02 7.91
N GLY A 2 32.01 21.06 8.03
CA GLY A 2 30.71 21.33 8.61
C GLY A 2 30.77 21.41 10.13
N THR A 3 29.87 22.20 10.71
CA THR A 3 29.70 22.23 12.14
C THR A 3 28.88 21.03 12.62
N ALA A 4 28.92 20.74 13.92
CA ALA A 4 28.08 19.71 14.50
C ALA A 4 26.57 20.01 14.30
N GLY A 5 26.20 21.31 14.32
CA GLY A 5 24.84 21.72 14.05
C GLY A 5 24.39 21.45 12.63
N GLU A 6 25.26 21.71 11.65
CA GLU A 6 25.01 21.41 10.26
C GLU A 6 24.85 19.92 10.01
N ALA A 7 25.70 19.11 10.64
CA ALA A 7 25.61 17.67 10.53
C ALA A 7 24.29 17.14 11.12
N ARG A 8 23.89 17.65 12.27
CA ARG A 8 22.61 17.26 12.88
C ARG A 8 21.42 17.62 12.00
N GLN A 9 21.46 18.79 11.39
CA GLN A 9 20.40 19.21 10.48
C GLN A 9 20.33 18.31 9.25
N ALA A 10 21.46 17.93 8.69
CA ALA A 10 21.52 17.00 7.57
C ALA A 10 20.91 15.64 7.96
N PHE A 11 21.24 15.13 9.15
CA PHE A 11 20.67 13.89 9.64
C PHE A 11 19.15 13.97 9.80
N ARG A 12 18.65 15.07 10.32
CA ARG A 12 17.20 15.26 10.47
C ARG A 12 16.49 15.27 9.12
N GLN A 13 17.07 15.91 8.13
CA GLN A 13 16.49 15.93 6.79
C GLN A 13 16.43 14.55 6.18
N LEU A 14 17.52 13.78 6.29
CA LEU A 14 17.57 12.41 5.76
C LEU A 14 16.61 11.49 6.50
N SER A 15 16.48 11.65 7.81
CA SER A 15 15.54 10.88 8.62
C SER A 15 14.10 11.17 8.21
N GLY A 16 13.75 12.45 8.07
CA GLY A 16 12.42 12.84 7.63
C GLY A 16 12.11 12.31 6.23
N GLN A 17 13.09 12.33 5.35
CA GLN A 17 12.91 11.87 3.98
C GLN A 17 12.58 10.37 3.91
N ILE A 18 13.31 9.52 4.63
CA ILE A 18 13.04 8.09 4.58
C ILE A 18 11.66 7.75 5.17
N HIS A 19 11.24 8.44 6.21
CA HIS A 19 9.92 8.22 6.79
C HIS A 19 8.81 8.71 5.88
N ALA A 20 9.01 9.83 5.19
CA ALA A 20 8.07 10.33 4.20
C ALA A 20 7.99 9.38 3.00
N ASP A 21 9.11 8.86 2.56
CA ASP A 21 9.17 7.95 1.41
C ASP A 21 8.45 6.64 1.71
N ILE A 22 8.66 6.04 2.89
CA ILE A 22 7.96 4.80 3.23
C ILE A 22 6.46 5.05 3.40
N ALA A 23 6.05 6.17 3.99
CA ALA A 23 4.65 6.51 4.10
C ALA A 23 4.01 6.66 2.71
N SER A 24 4.67 7.34 1.80
CA SER A 24 4.19 7.50 0.42
C SER A 24 4.09 6.17 -0.30
N ALA A 25 5.09 5.31 -0.14
CA ALA A 25 5.07 3.98 -0.75
C ALA A 25 3.91 3.15 -0.22
N LEU A 26 3.66 3.16 1.09
CA LEU A 26 2.58 2.38 1.69
C LEU A 26 1.20 2.90 1.31
N VAL A 27 1.02 4.22 1.24
CA VAL A 27 -0.23 4.81 0.76
C VAL A 27 -0.47 4.40 -0.70
N ASN A 28 0.56 4.49 -1.53
CA ASN A 28 0.47 4.10 -2.92
C ASN A 28 0.18 2.59 -3.06
N ASP A 29 0.78 1.76 -2.23
CA ASP A 29 0.59 0.31 -2.24
C ASP A 29 -0.80 -0.11 -1.78
N SER A 30 -1.53 0.75 -1.07
CA SER A 30 -2.89 0.44 -0.63
C SER A 30 -3.81 0.07 -1.80
N ARG A 31 -3.50 0.57 -3.00
CA ARG A 31 -4.24 0.24 -4.21
C ARG A 31 -4.20 -1.25 -4.56
N TYR A 32 -3.12 -1.94 -4.22
CA TYR A 32 -2.99 -3.36 -4.57
C TYR A 32 -4.07 -4.21 -3.90
N LEU A 33 -4.39 -3.91 -2.65
CA LEU A 33 -5.46 -4.60 -1.94
C LEU A 33 -6.82 -4.36 -2.62
N ARG A 34 -7.19 -3.09 -2.82
CA ARG A 34 -8.50 -2.79 -3.41
C ARG A 34 -8.61 -3.22 -4.87
N GLU A 35 -7.53 -3.14 -5.64
CA GLU A 35 -7.52 -3.64 -7.01
C GLU A 35 -7.69 -5.16 -7.06
N ALA A 36 -7.05 -5.88 -6.13
CA ALA A 36 -7.20 -7.32 -6.03
C ALA A 36 -8.65 -7.71 -5.70
N LEU A 37 -9.27 -7.01 -4.76
CA LEU A 37 -10.65 -7.29 -4.36
C LEU A 37 -11.64 -6.94 -5.46
N ASN A 38 -11.52 -5.78 -6.06
CA ASN A 38 -12.38 -5.39 -7.18
C ASN A 38 -12.17 -6.31 -8.39
N GLY A 39 -10.93 -6.69 -8.65
CA GLY A 39 -10.61 -7.66 -9.71
C GLY A 39 -11.24 -9.01 -9.46
N ARG A 40 -11.21 -9.49 -8.20
CA ARG A 40 -11.87 -10.73 -7.83
C ARG A 40 -13.38 -10.65 -8.06
N LEU A 41 -14.00 -9.55 -7.69
CA LEU A 41 -15.43 -9.37 -7.90
C LEU A 41 -15.79 -9.33 -9.38
N ARG A 42 -15.00 -8.64 -10.19
CA ARG A 42 -15.20 -8.65 -11.65
C ARG A 42 -15.05 -10.05 -12.24
N GLN A 43 -14.09 -10.83 -11.75
CA GLN A 43 -13.93 -12.21 -12.18
C GLN A 43 -15.14 -13.06 -11.80
N ALA A 44 -15.66 -12.90 -10.59
CA ALA A 44 -16.83 -13.63 -10.11
C ALA A 44 -18.07 -13.25 -10.93
N GLU A 45 -18.16 -12.02 -11.43
CA GLU A 45 -19.21 -11.56 -12.34
C GLU A 45 -19.02 -12.05 -13.78
N GLY A 46 -17.87 -12.62 -14.11
CA GLY A 46 -17.55 -13.09 -15.45
C GLY A 46 -17.14 -11.98 -16.42
N LEU A 47 -16.81 -10.80 -15.91
CA LEU A 47 -16.58 -9.61 -16.73
C LEU A 47 -15.15 -9.42 -17.18
N ALA A 48 -14.18 -9.99 -16.50
CA ALA A 48 -12.78 -9.79 -16.84
C ALA A 48 -11.93 -10.94 -16.36
N SER A 49 -10.84 -11.21 -17.06
CA SER A 49 -9.79 -12.04 -16.53
C SER A 49 -9.05 -11.24 -15.47
N SER A 50 -8.92 -11.79 -14.29
CA SER A 50 -8.18 -11.15 -13.24
C SER A 50 -6.80 -11.79 -13.10
N SER A 51 -5.93 -11.12 -12.37
CA SER A 51 -4.63 -11.66 -12.00
C SER A 51 -4.73 -12.67 -10.84
N ALA A 52 -5.92 -13.00 -10.38
CA ALA A 52 -6.10 -14.02 -9.38
C ALA A 52 -5.60 -15.36 -9.92
N ILE A 53 -4.73 -16.00 -9.15
CA ILE A 53 -4.07 -17.20 -9.62
C ILE A 53 -5.02 -18.38 -9.62
N LYS A 54 -5.90 -18.42 -8.65
CA LYS A 54 -6.81 -19.54 -8.52
C LYS A 54 -8.05 -19.13 -7.75
N ALA A 55 -9.19 -19.48 -8.31
CA ALA A 55 -10.46 -19.42 -7.63
C ALA A 55 -11.16 -20.74 -7.86
N ASP A 56 -11.73 -21.34 -6.83
CA ASP A 56 -12.50 -22.56 -6.98
C ASP A 56 -14.00 -22.22 -7.04
N GLU A 57 -14.82 -23.26 -7.23
CA GLU A 57 -16.26 -23.10 -7.30
C GLU A 57 -16.87 -22.68 -5.96
N GLY A 58 -16.17 -22.94 -4.86
CA GLY A 58 -16.60 -22.53 -3.53
C GLY A 58 -16.31 -21.07 -3.19
N GLY A 59 -15.64 -20.34 -4.11
CA GLY A 59 -15.35 -18.92 -3.90
C GLY A 59 -14.05 -18.64 -3.18
N ALA A 60 -13.20 -19.63 -2.95
CA ALA A 60 -11.87 -19.41 -2.42
C ALA A 60 -10.93 -18.92 -3.53
N TRP A 61 -10.06 -18.00 -3.22
CA TRP A 61 -9.11 -17.48 -4.19
C TRP A 61 -7.81 -17.09 -3.52
N ALA A 62 -6.77 -17.02 -4.32
CA ALA A 62 -5.47 -16.54 -3.90
C ALA A 62 -4.85 -15.70 -5.02
N GLN A 63 -4.08 -14.71 -4.62
CA GLN A 63 -3.36 -13.86 -5.56
C GLN A 63 -1.97 -13.57 -5.04
N LEU A 64 -0.97 -13.77 -5.87
CA LEU A 64 0.39 -13.32 -5.59
C LEU A 64 0.55 -11.90 -6.09
N LEU A 65 1.26 -11.11 -5.32
CA LEU A 65 1.58 -9.74 -5.65
C LEU A 65 3.08 -9.59 -5.83
N GLY A 66 3.46 -8.90 -6.89
CA GLY A 66 4.82 -8.48 -7.10
C GLY A 66 4.81 -7.18 -7.86
N ALA A 67 5.34 -6.12 -7.26
CA ALA A 67 5.32 -4.80 -7.86
C ALA A 67 6.61 -4.06 -7.53
N TRP A 68 7.08 -3.27 -8.47
CA TRP A 68 8.24 -2.42 -8.32
C TRP A 68 7.86 -1.00 -8.71
N ASP A 69 8.09 -0.08 -7.79
CA ASP A 69 7.85 1.33 -8.01
C ASP A 69 9.16 2.10 -7.94
N HIS A 70 9.24 3.13 -8.75
CA HIS A 70 10.41 3.98 -8.82
C HIS A 70 9.98 5.43 -8.85
N ALA A 71 10.49 6.21 -7.90
CA ALA A 71 10.27 7.65 -7.88
C ALA A 71 11.58 8.35 -8.16
N SER A 72 11.60 9.18 -9.18
CA SER A 72 12.80 9.97 -9.53
C SER A 72 12.96 11.13 -8.56
N GLY A 73 14.21 11.43 -8.21
CA GLY A 73 14.52 12.62 -7.46
C GLY A 73 14.36 13.87 -8.31
N ASP A 74 14.07 14.98 -7.67
CA ASP A 74 14.10 16.29 -8.30
C ASP A 74 15.18 17.16 -7.65
N ALA A 75 15.17 18.47 -7.94
CA ALA A 75 16.19 19.38 -7.41
C ALA A 75 16.19 19.46 -5.88
N ASN A 76 15.10 19.12 -5.22
CA ASN A 76 14.90 19.30 -3.78
C ASN A 76 14.64 17.99 -3.03
N ALA A 77 14.44 16.88 -3.74
CA ALA A 77 14.10 15.59 -3.13
C ALA A 77 14.93 14.48 -3.77
N THR A 78 15.35 13.55 -2.95
CA THR A 78 16.01 12.34 -3.40
C THR A 78 14.96 11.32 -3.81
N GLY A 79 15.18 10.67 -4.95
CA GLY A 79 14.30 9.60 -5.40
C GLY A 79 14.43 8.34 -4.56
N TYR A 80 13.52 7.41 -4.76
CA TYR A 80 13.57 6.12 -4.09
C TYR A 80 13.13 5.01 -5.04
N GLN A 81 13.49 3.78 -4.68
CA GLN A 81 13.01 2.57 -5.33
C GLN A 81 12.29 1.72 -4.29
N ALA A 82 11.11 1.25 -4.64
CA ALA A 82 10.31 0.43 -3.75
C ALA A 82 9.86 -0.84 -4.46
N SER A 83 9.81 -1.93 -3.74
CA SER A 83 9.24 -3.18 -4.21
C SER A 83 8.28 -3.72 -3.18
N THR A 84 7.19 -4.32 -3.64
CA THR A 84 6.19 -4.94 -2.78
C THR A 84 5.89 -6.32 -3.32
N TYR A 85 5.91 -7.31 -2.47
CA TYR A 85 5.53 -8.66 -2.84
C TYR A 85 4.82 -9.35 -1.68
N GLY A 86 4.00 -10.30 -2.01
CA GLY A 86 3.28 -11.05 -1.00
C GLY A 86 2.12 -11.82 -1.58
N VAL A 87 1.18 -12.17 -0.71
CA VAL A 87 0.04 -13.00 -1.06
C VAL A 87 -1.22 -12.48 -0.39
N LEU A 88 -2.31 -12.51 -1.13
CA LEU A 88 -3.66 -12.26 -0.63
C LEU A 88 -4.49 -13.52 -0.86
N VAL A 89 -5.33 -13.85 0.11
CA VAL A 89 -6.27 -14.97 0.00
C VAL A 89 -7.63 -14.50 0.48
N GLY A 90 -8.68 -15.08 -0.08
CA GLY A 90 -10.01 -14.68 0.31
C GLY A 90 -11.04 -15.76 0.05
N LEU A 91 -12.20 -15.53 0.62
CA LEU A 91 -13.39 -16.36 0.47
C LEU A 91 -14.56 -15.46 0.21
N ASP A 92 -15.35 -15.78 -0.80
CA ASP A 92 -16.60 -15.08 -1.05
C ASP A 92 -17.67 -16.04 -1.48
N SER A 93 -18.92 -15.64 -1.33
CA SER A 93 -20.04 -16.44 -1.76
C SER A 93 -21.21 -15.56 -2.16
N ALA A 94 -22.06 -16.13 -3.01
CA ALA A 94 -23.32 -15.48 -3.34
C ALA A 94 -24.24 -15.46 -2.11
N ALA A 95 -24.91 -14.34 -1.94
CA ALA A 95 -25.89 -14.12 -0.88
C ALA A 95 -27.24 -13.76 -1.52
N ALA A 96 -28.25 -13.55 -0.68
CA ALA A 96 -29.59 -13.21 -1.17
C ALA A 96 -29.57 -11.89 -1.97
N ASP A 97 -30.52 -11.74 -2.89
CA ASP A 97 -30.75 -10.50 -3.65
C ASP A 97 -29.57 -10.07 -4.54
N ASP A 98 -28.90 -11.04 -5.14
CA ASP A 98 -27.77 -10.81 -6.06
C ASP A 98 -26.56 -10.16 -5.41
N TRP A 99 -26.45 -10.24 -4.10
CA TRP A 99 -25.24 -9.85 -3.38
C TRP A 99 -24.18 -10.96 -3.46
N ARG A 100 -22.94 -10.54 -3.54
CA ARG A 100 -21.79 -11.40 -3.27
C ARG A 100 -20.97 -10.74 -2.20
N LEU A 101 -20.66 -11.48 -1.14
CA LEU A 101 -19.94 -10.96 0.02
C LEU A 101 -18.72 -11.83 0.31
N GLY A 102 -17.64 -11.20 0.73
CA GLY A 102 -16.44 -11.92 1.01
C GLY A 102 -15.55 -11.25 2.03
N VAL A 103 -14.56 -12.01 2.47
CA VAL A 103 -13.50 -11.55 3.35
C VAL A 103 -12.16 -11.95 2.77
N ALA A 104 -11.13 -11.18 3.06
CA ALA A 104 -9.79 -11.46 2.59
C ALA A 104 -8.77 -11.13 3.66
N THR A 105 -7.67 -11.82 3.60
CA THR A 105 -6.51 -11.55 4.42
C THR A 105 -5.25 -11.70 3.59
N GLY A 106 -4.14 -11.21 4.07
CA GLY A 106 -2.89 -11.37 3.35
C GLY A 106 -1.71 -10.77 4.06
N TYR A 107 -0.59 -11.01 3.46
CA TYR A 107 0.69 -10.48 3.92
C TYR A 107 1.46 -9.97 2.71
N THR A 108 1.98 -8.76 2.83
CA THR A 108 2.90 -8.21 1.84
C THR A 108 4.10 -7.62 2.55
N ARG A 109 5.21 -7.59 1.84
CA ARG A 109 6.42 -6.93 2.32
C ARG A 109 6.82 -5.85 1.33
N THR A 110 7.00 -4.65 1.84
CA THR A 110 7.48 -3.50 1.08
C THR A 110 8.91 -3.22 1.48
N SER A 111 9.78 -3.13 0.50
CA SER A 111 11.19 -2.75 0.69
C SER A 111 11.46 -1.48 -0.08
N LEU A 112 12.11 -0.54 0.57
CA LEU A 112 12.37 0.77 -0.02
C LEU A 112 13.85 1.12 0.18
N HIS A 113 14.47 1.56 -0.90
CA HIS A 113 15.82 2.09 -0.89
C HIS A 113 15.76 3.56 -1.27
N GLY A 114 16.12 4.42 -0.34
CA GLY A 114 16.20 5.86 -0.55
C GLY A 114 17.61 6.32 -0.81
N GLY A 115 17.79 7.63 -0.84
CA GLY A 115 19.09 8.22 -1.03
C GLY A 115 20.01 8.06 0.19
N TYR A 116 21.30 8.20 -0.04
CA TYR A 116 22.34 8.22 1.00
C TYR A 116 22.36 6.97 1.89
N GLY A 117 22.09 5.81 1.29
CA GLY A 117 22.11 4.56 2.02
C GLY A 117 20.93 4.33 2.96
N SER A 118 19.87 5.12 2.81
CA SER A 118 18.66 4.94 3.59
C SER A 118 17.88 3.73 3.09
N LYS A 119 17.30 2.98 4.02
CA LYS A 119 16.52 1.80 3.71
C LYS A 119 15.33 1.71 4.65
N ALA A 120 14.21 1.26 4.14
CA ALA A 120 13.02 0.97 4.94
C ALA A 120 12.39 -0.32 4.48
N ASP A 121 11.94 -1.12 5.43
CA ASP A 121 11.17 -2.33 5.18
C ASP A 121 9.88 -2.27 5.98
N SER A 122 8.80 -2.75 5.40
CA SER A 122 7.53 -2.83 6.10
C SER A 122 6.91 -4.19 5.88
N ASP A 123 6.54 -4.83 6.99
CA ASP A 123 5.69 -6.03 6.95
C ASP A 123 4.25 -5.59 7.10
N ASN A 124 3.40 -5.97 6.15
CA ASN A 124 2.04 -5.47 6.05
C ASN A 124 1.07 -6.64 6.18
N TYR A 125 0.18 -6.53 7.14
CA TYR A 125 -0.84 -7.56 7.42
C TYR A 125 -2.20 -7.00 7.08
N HIS A 126 -2.91 -7.64 6.16
CA HIS A 126 -4.14 -7.14 5.58
C HIS A 126 -5.35 -7.91 6.07
N LEU A 127 -6.43 -7.18 6.33
CA LEU A 127 -7.74 -7.76 6.59
C LEU A 127 -8.76 -6.90 5.85
N ALA A 128 -9.67 -7.53 5.13
CA ALA A 128 -10.64 -6.79 4.32
C ALA A 128 -11.98 -7.53 4.27
N ALA A 129 -13.02 -6.74 4.07
CA ALA A 129 -14.34 -7.23 3.70
C ALA A 129 -14.72 -6.55 2.38
N TYR A 130 -15.37 -7.28 1.51
CA TYR A 130 -15.72 -6.77 0.18
C TYR A 130 -17.03 -7.37 -0.29
N GLY A 131 -17.61 -6.74 -1.28
CA GLY A 131 -18.85 -7.27 -1.82
C GLY A 131 -19.29 -6.50 -3.06
N ASP A 132 -20.27 -7.05 -3.74
CA ASP A 132 -20.87 -6.42 -4.89
C ASP A 132 -22.35 -6.75 -4.98
N LYS A 133 -23.03 -5.95 -5.77
CA LYS A 133 -24.40 -6.21 -6.16
C LYS A 133 -24.61 -5.70 -7.57
N GLN A 134 -25.42 -6.43 -8.34
CA GLN A 134 -25.79 -6.02 -9.69
C GLN A 134 -27.23 -5.51 -9.70
N PHE A 135 -27.43 -4.40 -10.39
CA PHE A 135 -28.71 -3.78 -10.64
C PHE A 135 -28.92 -3.69 -12.13
N GLY A 136 -29.31 -4.80 -12.76
CA GLY A 136 -29.40 -4.84 -14.21
C GLY A 136 -28.01 -4.66 -14.86
N ALA A 137 -27.84 -3.63 -15.66
CA ALA A 137 -26.57 -3.33 -16.31
C ALA A 137 -25.57 -2.64 -15.39
N LEU A 138 -26.01 -2.16 -14.23
CA LEU A 138 -25.15 -1.47 -13.27
C LEU A 138 -24.62 -2.45 -12.24
N ALA A 139 -23.30 -2.49 -12.08
CA ALA A 139 -22.64 -3.26 -11.02
C ALA A 139 -22.02 -2.31 -10.03
N LEU A 140 -22.28 -2.54 -8.74
CA LEU A 140 -21.62 -1.81 -7.65
C LEU A 140 -20.77 -2.80 -6.86
N ARG A 141 -19.52 -2.46 -6.67
CA ARG A 141 -18.56 -3.26 -5.90
C ARG A 141 -17.78 -2.38 -4.97
N GLY A 142 -17.30 -2.95 -3.89
CA GLY A 142 -16.49 -2.18 -2.98
C GLY A 142 -16.17 -2.95 -1.72
N GLY A 143 -15.59 -2.23 -0.79
CA GLY A 143 -15.21 -2.84 0.46
C GLY A 143 -14.48 -1.90 1.39
N ALA A 144 -13.98 -2.50 2.45
CA ALA A 144 -13.16 -1.83 3.44
C ALA A 144 -11.95 -2.70 3.76
N GLY A 145 -10.83 -2.05 3.96
CA GLY A 145 -9.60 -2.75 4.30
C GLY A 145 -8.89 -2.10 5.47
N TYR A 146 -8.21 -2.93 6.23
CA TYR A 146 -7.34 -2.50 7.30
C TYR A 146 -6.00 -3.19 7.14
N THR A 147 -4.93 -2.40 7.21
CA THR A 147 -3.58 -2.93 7.09
C THR A 147 -2.73 -2.45 8.25
N TRP A 148 -2.10 -3.40 8.92
CA TRP A 148 -1.12 -3.12 9.95
C TRP A 148 0.27 -3.16 9.32
N HIS A 149 1.06 -2.14 9.59
CA HIS A 149 2.43 -2.04 9.10
C HIS A 149 3.41 -2.11 10.26
N ARG A 150 4.41 -2.97 10.12
CA ARG A 150 5.57 -2.97 11.01
C ARG A 150 6.75 -2.48 10.19
N ILE A 151 7.26 -1.33 10.56
CA ILE A 151 8.22 -0.61 9.75
C ILE A 151 9.57 -0.57 10.46
N ASP A 152 10.60 -0.94 9.72
CA ASP A 152 11.99 -0.81 10.13
C ASP A 152 12.70 0.12 9.18
N THR A 153 13.36 1.15 9.70
CA THR A 153 14.17 2.04 8.89
C THR A 153 15.61 2.00 9.34
N LYS A 154 16.51 2.12 8.40
CA LYS A 154 17.94 2.19 8.64
C LYS A 154 18.53 3.28 7.77
N ARG A 155 19.44 4.01 8.34
CA ARG A 155 20.23 4.94 7.56
C ARG A 155 21.63 5.00 8.14
N SER A 156 22.60 5.20 7.25
CA SER A 156 24.00 5.42 7.60
C SER A 156 24.44 6.70 6.95
N VAL A 157 25.03 7.58 7.73
CA VAL A 157 25.57 8.83 7.23
C VAL A 157 27.00 8.95 7.69
N ASN A 158 27.90 9.20 6.76
CA ASN A 158 29.30 9.42 7.03
C ASN A 158 29.63 10.89 6.79
N TYR A 159 30.28 11.51 7.75
CA TYR A 159 30.77 12.87 7.57
C TYR A 159 32.15 13.00 8.24
N GLY A 160 33.12 13.44 7.43
CA GLY A 160 34.49 13.52 7.89
C GLY A 160 35.02 12.15 8.35
N MET A 161 35.57 12.12 9.54
CA MET A 161 36.07 10.89 10.17
C MET A 161 35.02 10.15 10.97
N GLN A 162 33.79 10.65 11.01
CA GLN A 162 32.72 10.07 11.80
C GLN A 162 31.70 9.40 10.91
N SER A 163 31.15 8.32 11.39
CA SER A 163 29.99 7.67 10.78
C SER A 163 28.94 7.45 11.85
N ASP A 164 27.67 7.57 11.46
CA ASP A 164 26.56 7.38 12.36
C ASP A 164 25.53 6.48 11.68
N ARG A 165 24.95 5.59 12.45
CA ARG A 165 23.89 4.69 11.96
C ARG A 165 22.69 4.80 12.86
N ASP A 166 21.58 5.24 12.29
CA ASP A 166 20.32 5.36 13.01
C ASP A 166 19.35 4.31 12.51
N THR A 167 18.63 3.71 13.44
CA THR A 167 17.58 2.77 13.15
C THR A 167 16.30 3.22 13.85
N ALA A 168 15.17 2.93 13.25
CA ALA A 168 13.88 3.17 13.84
C ALA A 168 12.97 1.99 13.58
N LYS A 169 12.18 1.63 14.58
CA LYS A 169 11.14 0.61 14.47
C LYS A 169 9.85 1.21 14.98
N TYR A 170 8.82 1.13 14.18
CA TYR A 170 7.53 1.66 14.58
C TYR A 170 6.43 0.97 13.81
N SER A 171 5.20 1.18 14.25
CA SER A 171 4.04 0.64 13.57
C SER A 171 3.20 1.75 12.97
N ALA A 172 2.45 1.38 11.96
CA ALA A 172 1.53 2.26 11.29
C ALA A 172 0.30 1.45 10.89
N ARG A 173 -0.71 2.14 10.41
CA ARG A 173 -1.91 1.48 9.91
C ARG A 173 -2.46 2.23 8.71
N THR A 174 -3.10 1.49 7.84
CA THR A 174 -3.86 2.03 6.72
C THR A 174 -5.29 1.55 6.84
N GLU A 175 -6.21 2.48 6.79
CA GLU A 175 -7.64 2.19 6.70
C GLU A 175 -8.11 2.67 5.34
N GLN A 176 -8.90 1.88 4.66
CA GLN A 176 -9.41 2.29 3.37
C GLN A 176 -10.86 1.86 3.16
N LEU A 177 -11.57 2.71 2.46
CA LEU A 177 -12.90 2.43 1.94
C LEU A 177 -12.85 2.64 0.44
N PHE A 178 -13.47 1.76 -0.31
CA PHE A 178 -13.43 1.88 -1.76
C PHE A 178 -14.74 1.43 -2.36
N ALA A 179 -15.07 2.00 -3.50
CA ALA A 179 -16.27 1.67 -4.26
C ALA A 179 -15.99 1.82 -5.74
N GLU A 180 -16.60 0.96 -6.52
CA GLU A 180 -16.50 0.99 -7.97
C GLU A 180 -17.88 0.76 -8.55
N ALA A 181 -18.25 1.57 -9.55
CA ALA A 181 -19.47 1.41 -10.32
C ALA A 181 -19.11 1.11 -11.76
N GLY A 182 -19.68 0.04 -12.30
CA GLY A 182 -19.49 -0.34 -13.70
C GLY A 182 -20.83 -0.44 -14.40
N TYR A 183 -20.86 -0.05 -15.65
CA TYR A 183 -22.07 -0.12 -16.46
C TYR A 183 -21.81 -0.95 -17.70
N SER A 184 -22.58 -2.03 -17.88
CA SER A 184 -22.40 -2.93 -19.01
C SER A 184 -23.08 -2.36 -20.24
N VAL A 185 -22.29 -2.14 -21.30
CA VAL A 185 -22.79 -1.72 -22.60
C VAL A 185 -22.51 -2.84 -23.59
N GLN A 186 -23.57 -3.39 -24.18
CA GLN A 186 -23.44 -4.44 -25.17
C GLN A 186 -23.61 -3.85 -26.55
N GLY A 187 -22.56 -3.97 -27.36
CA GLY A 187 -22.58 -3.53 -28.74
C GLY A 187 -22.56 -4.74 -29.68
N GLU A 188 -22.81 -4.48 -30.98
CA GLU A 188 -22.81 -5.54 -32.00
C GLU A 188 -21.45 -6.20 -32.15
N TRP A 189 -20.37 -5.44 -31.95
CA TRP A 189 -19.00 -5.89 -32.18
C TRP A 189 -18.17 -5.98 -30.93
N LEU A 190 -18.60 -5.35 -29.82
CA LEU A 190 -17.79 -5.20 -28.65
C LEU A 190 -18.69 -4.98 -27.43
N ASN A 191 -18.40 -5.72 -26.37
CA ASN A 191 -19.01 -5.50 -25.07
C ASN A 191 -18.06 -4.67 -24.22
N LEU A 192 -18.56 -3.57 -23.65
CA LEU A 192 -17.79 -2.64 -22.84
C LEU A 192 -18.42 -2.52 -21.47
N GLU A 193 -17.57 -2.36 -20.47
CA GLU A 193 -17.99 -1.99 -19.13
C GLU A 193 -17.15 -0.81 -18.67
N PRO A 194 -17.55 0.43 -19.01
CA PRO A 194 -16.92 1.57 -18.39
C PRO A 194 -17.19 1.55 -16.89
N PHE A 195 -16.19 1.93 -16.10
CA PHE A 195 -16.31 1.95 -14.67
C PHE A 195 -15.59 3.15 -14.07
N VAL A 196 -16.07 3.57 -12.91
CA VAL A 196 -15.46 4.62 -12.10
C VAL A 196 -15.26 4.06 -10.72
N ASN A 197 -14.13 4.39 -10.14
CA ASN A 197 -13.84 3.97 -8.78
C ASN A 197 -13.45 5.17 -7.92
N LEU A 198 -13.74 5.04 -6.64
CA LEU A 198 -13.39 6.01 -5.62
C LEU A 198 -12.76 5.26 -4.46
N ALA A 199 -11.77 5.87 -3.86
CA ALA A 199 -11.14 5.29 -2.68
C ALA A 199 -10.82 6.40 -1.70
N TYR A 200 -11.07 6.11 -0.43
CA TYR A 200 -10.61 6.92 0.70
C TYR A 200 -9.56 6.11 1.44
N VAL A 201 -8.39 6.71 1.65
CA VAL A 201 -7.28 6.04 2.31
C VAL A 201 -6.79 6.94 3.44
N ASN A 202 -6.74 6.38 4.63
CA ASN A 202 -6.19 7.03 5.81
C ASN A 202 -4.96 6.26 6.28
N PHE A 203 -3.82 6.91 6.32
CA PHE A 203 -2.58 6.33 6.81
C PHE A 203 -2.16 7.07 8.08
N GLU A 204 -1.92 6.32 9.15
CA GLU A 204 -1.44 6.87 10.42
C GLU A 204 -0.27 6.05 10.93
N ASN A 205 0.75 6.71 11.42
CA ASN A 205 1.80 6.05 12.19
C ASN A 205 1.60 6.34 13.69
N ASN A 206 2.18 5.49 14.52
CA ASN A 206 2.04 5.60 15.98
C ASN A 206 3.12 6.47 16.61
N GLY A 207 3.63 7.43 15.84
CA GLY A 207 4.76 8.23 16.26
C GLY A 207 6.06 7.54 15.85
N ILE A 208 7.05 8.35 15.50
CA ILE A 208 8.34 7.85 15.06
C ILE A 208 9.38 8.17 16.12
N ALA A 209 10.06 7.14 16.60
CA ALA A 209 11.18 7.31 17.51
C ALA A 209 12.39 6.59 16.93
N GLU A 210 13.46 7.32 16.71
CA GLU A 210 14.73 6.76 16.26
C GLU A 210 15.66 6.55 17.43
N SER A 211 16.44 5.48 17.36
CA SER A 211 17.51 5.22 18.31
C SER A 211 18.85 5.16 17.57
N GLY A 212 19.92 5.46 18.28
CA GLY A 212 21.27 5.51 17.72
C GLY A 212 21.66 6.94 17.39
N GLY A 213 22.92 7.25 17.41
CA GLY A 213 23.51 8.49 16.98
C GLY A 213 22.95 9.79 17.56
N ALA A 214 23.53 10.89 17.10
CA ALA A 214 23.14 12.24 17.52
C ALA A 214 21.92 12.77 16.75
N ALA A 215 21.41 12.02 15.81
CA ALA A 215 20.37 12.47 14.90
C ALA A 215 19.01 11.82 15.15
N ALA A 216 18.78 11.30 16.35
CA ALA A 216 17.50 10.69 16.67
C ALA A 216 16.34 11.66 16.46
N LEU A 217 15.29 11.17 15.81
CA LEU A 217 14.12 11.96 15.46
C LEU A 217 12.88 11.37 16.09
N ARG A 218 12.00 12.24 16.55
CA ARG A 218 10.68 11.85 17.04
C ARG A 218 9.63 12.64 16.27
N GLY A 219 8.71 11.93 15.63
CA GLY A 219 7.65 12.54 14.85
C GLY A 219 6.27 12.25 15.38
N ASP A 220 5.30 13.04 14.93
CA ASP A 220 3.89 12.89 15.26
C ASP A 220 3.19 12.00 14.25
N LYS A 221 1.91 11.73 14.51
CA LYS A 221 1.07 10.95 13.58
C LYS A 221 0.98 11.65 12.23
N GLN A 222 1.04 10.86 11.20
CA GLN A 222 0.88 11.33 9.82
C GLN A 222 -0.46 10.87 9.28
N HIS A 223 -1.20 11.80 8.68
CA HIS A 223 -2.51 11.55 8.11
C HIS A 223 -2.49 11.91 6.63
N THR A 224 -3.02 11.01 5.78
CA THR A 224 -3.02 11.18 4.33
C THR A 224 -4.31 10.63 3.74
N ASP A 225 -4.97 11.42 2.89
CA ASP A 225 -6.17 11.05 2.14
C ASP A 225 -5.83 10.64 0.71
#